data_61de8c95d0f31ad07ecaa6b8eb5687fc
#
_entry.id   61de8c95d0f31ad07ecaa6b8eb5687fc
#
_cell.length_a   1.000
_cell.length_b   1.000
_cell.length_c   1.000
_cell.angle_alpha   90.00
_cell.angle_beta   90.00
_cell.angle_gamma   90.00
#
_symmetry.space_group_name_H-M   'P 1'
#
loop_
_entity.id
_entity.type
_entity.pdbx_description
1 polymer ?
#
loop_
_entity_poly.entity_id
_entity_poly.type
_entity_poly.pdbx_seq_one_letter_code
_entity_poly.pdbx_strand_id
1 'polypeptide(L)'
;MLFIQNLVVLLSKNREKGEKDMAVKTVQTVINGQTYTLTLNSSTGKYEATVTAPSKSSYNQSGHYYPVKVTATDDAGNSTSKDASDSTLGSSLRLTVKEKVAPVIAIVSPTAGSFSTNSKPTITWKVTDADSGVNPATIGITLDSGTKVTGDAITKTAITGGYQCTYTPATALSDGSHTIKLDASDYDGNAAATNSTTFKVDTVPPILTLSSPADKLITNKSACTVKGTTNDVTSSPVKVTIKLNSGTAESVTVGRDGSFTKDLTLANGTNTITVVATDSAGKSTTVTRTVTLDTGAPIIKSVTLTPNPVDCGKTFVISVEVTD
;
A
#
# COMPACT_ATOMS: atom_id res chain seq x y z
N MET A 1 -36.65 -2.60 9.35
CA MET A 1 -37.90 -2.11 9.94
C MET A 1 -37.55 -1.44 11.26
N LEU A 2 -37.34 -0.13 11.22
CA LEU A 2 -36.90 0.65 12.38
C LEU A 2 -38.19 1.18 13.04
N PHE A 3 -38.43 0.75 14.25
CA PHE A 3 -39.53 1.31 15.06
C PHE A 3 -39.10 2.72 15.49
N ILE A 4 -39.80 3.74 14.99
CA ILE A 4 -39.75 5.07 15.61
C ILE A 4 -40.44 4.91 16.97
N GLN A 5 -39.68 4.91 18.06
CA GLN A 5 -40.24 4.92 19.41
C GLN A 5 -41.14 6.16 19.52
N ASN A 6 -42.42 5.89 19.59
CA ASN A 6 -43.52 6.72 20.02
C ASN A 6 -43.25 8.24 20.15
N LEU A 7 -43.56 9.01 19.12
CA LEU A 7 -43.75 10.45 19.23
C LEU A 7 -45.06 10.70 20.00
N VAL A 8 -44.98 10.78 21.33
CA VAL A 8 -46.10 11.11 22.19
C VAL A 8 -46.25 12.61 22.26
N VAL A 9 -47.16 13.18 21.48
CA VAL A 9 -47.62 14.57 21.71
C VAL A 9 -48.69 14.50 22.80
N LEU A 10 -48.33 14.79 24.06
CA LEU A 10 -49.25 15.04 25.16
C LEU A 10 -49.89 16.40 24.96
N LEU A 11 -51.04 16.47 24.31
CA LEU A 11 -51.96 17.59 24.43
C LEU A 11 -52.67 17.49 25.81
N SER A 12 -52.08 18.17 26.82
CA SER A 12 -52.71 18.25 28.13
C SER A 12 -53.99 19.06 28.02
N LYS A 13 -55.12 18.43 28.42
CA LYS A 13 -56.41 19.09 28.56
C LYS A 13 -56.34 20.06 29.75
N ASN A 14 -56.03 21.33 29.55
CA ASN A 14 -56.42 22.39 30.49
C ASN A 14 -57.86 22.78 30.17
N ARG A 15 -58.81 22.24 30.93
CA ARG A 15 -60.21 22.63 30.86
C ARG A 15 -60.44 23.96 31.59
N GLU A 16 -60.60 25.04 30.84
CA GLU A 16 -61.41 26.15 31.36
C GLU A 16 -62.89 25.84 31.05
N LYS A 17 -63.75 25.98 32.08
CA LYS A 17 -65.21 25.73 32.04
C LYS A 17 -65.87 26.74 31.09
N GLY A 18 -66.28 26.33 29.89
CA GLY A 18 -67.12 27.09 28.99
C GLY A 18 -66.81 27.04 27.50
N GLU A 19 -65.69 26.52 27.07
CA GLU A 19 -65.41 26.32 25.62
C GLU A 19 -65.96 24.98 25.15
N LYS A 20 -66.71 25.02 24.01
CA LYS A 20 -67.16 23.86 23.29
C LYS A 20 -65.94 23.08 22.84
N ASP A 21 -65.81 21.82 23.27
CA ASP A 21 -64.70 20.92 22.91
C ASP A 21 -64.62 20.85 21.35
N MET A 22 -63.79 21.63 20.73
CA MET A 22 -63.54 21.56 19.29
C MET A 22 -62.63 20.35 19.04
N ALA A 23 -63.15 19.39 18.28
CA ALA A 23 -62.42 18.17 17.99
C ALA A 23 -61.19 18.46 17.11
N VAL A 24 -60.11 17.74 17.34
CA VAL A 24 -58.96 17.79 16.44
C VAL A 24 -59.35 17.15 15.12
N LYS A 25 -59.31 17.94 14.04
CA LYS A 25 -59.70 17.52 12.71
C LYS A 25 -58.58 16.79 11.99
N THR A 26 -57.39 17.33 12.04
CA THR A 26 -56.20 16.72 11.39
C THR A 26 -54.96 16.91 12.20
N VAL A 27 -54.09 15.88 12.20
CA VAL A 27 -52.73 15.97 12.67
C VAL A 27 -51.83 15.53 11.52
N GLN A 28 -50.86 16.40 11.17
CA GLN A 28 -49.94 16.14 10.10
C GLN A 28 -48.50 16.31 10.60
N THR A 29 -47.56 15.56 10.01
CA THR A 29 -46.16 15.72 10.24
C THR A 29 -45.42 15.88 8.92
N VAL A 30 -44.38 16.74 8.91
CA VAL A 30 -43.48 16.93 7.78
C VAL A 30 -42.12 16.45 8.19
N ILE A 31 -41.54 15.54 7.40
CA ILE A 31 -40.15 14.99 7.56
C ILE A 31 -39.52 14.98 6.19
N ASN A 32 -38.33 15.60 6.08
CA ASN A 32 -37.59 15.67 4.82
C ASN A 32 -38.46 16.09 3.61
N GLY A 33 -39.28 17.13 3.82
CA GLY A 33 -40.19 17.69 2.78
C GLY A 33 -41.43 16.84 2.46
N GLN A 34 -41.58 15.66 3.05
CA GLN A 34 -42.78 14.79 2.87
C GLN A 34 -43.79 15.01 3.98
N THR A 35 -45.05 15.15 3.63
CA THR A 35 -46.16 15.30 4.59
C THR A 35 -46.87 13.97 4.81
N TYR A 36 -47.07 13.64 6.07
CA TYR A 36 -47.79 12.44 6.51
C TYR A 36 -48.96 12.85 7.39
N THR A 37 -50.14 12.27 7.14
CA THR A 37 -51.32 12.44 8.00
C THR A 37 -51.33 11.35 9.06
N LEU A 38 -51.51 11.74 10.32
CA LEU A 38 -51.58 10.83 11.45
C LEU A 38 -53.06 10.51 11.74
N THR A 39 -53.36 9.26 12.07
CA THR A 39 -54.69 8.81 12.43
C THR A 39 -54.79 8.55 13.94
N LEU A 40 -55.97 8.85 14.52
CA LEU A 40 -56.21 8.61 15.95
C LEU A 40 -56.26 7.10 16.21
N ASN A 41 -55.36 6.61 17.01
CA ASN A 41 -55.39 5.28 17.58
C ASN A 41 -56.25 5.30 18.86
N SER A 42 -57.45 4.72 18.76
CA SER A 42 -58.43 4.72 19.88
C SER A 42 -57.94 3.97 21.13
N SER A 43 -57.07 3.00 20.96
CA SER A 43 -56.50 2.22 22.07
C SER A 43 -55.44 3.00 22.86
N THR A 44 -54.69 3.87 22.20
CA THR A 44 -53.64 4.68 22.84
C THR A 44 -54.04 6.11 23.09
N GLY A 45 -55.10 6.59 22.46
CA GLY A 45 -55.55 7.97 22.48
C GLY A 45 -54.61 8.94 21.77
N LYS A 46 -53.69 8.44 20.89
CA LYS A 46 -52.64 9.21 20.21
C LYS A 46 -52.90 9.22 18.71
N TYR A 47 -52.42 10.28 18.03
CA TYR A 47 -52.34 10.32 16.59
C TYR A 47 -51.02 9.67 16.13
N GLU A 48 -51.12 8.68 15.27
CA GLU A 48 -50.00 7.82 14.87
C GLU A 48 -49.98 7.63 13.34
N ALA A 49 -48.77 7.46 12.79
CA ALA A 49 -48.53 6.98 11.43
C ALA A 49 -47.23 6.17 11.39
N THR A 50 -47.23 5.10 10.59
CA THR A 50 -45.98 4.39 10.25
C THR A 50 -45.40 5.00 9.00
N VAL A 51 -44.16 5.50 9.08
CA VAL A 51 -43.51 6.18 7.98
C VAL A 51 -42.14 5.55 7.70
N THR A 52 -41.73 5.57 6.43
CA THR A 52 -40.39 5.12 6.04
C THR A 52 -39.38 6.26 6.33
N ALA A 53 -38.32 5.93 7.02
CA ALA A 53 -37.24 6.89 7.29
C ALA A 53 -36.60 7.38 5.97
N PRO A 54 -36.04 8.61 5.93
CA PRO A 54 -35.24 9.07 4.83
C PRO A 54 -34.15 8.05 4.47
N SER A 55 -33.80 7.95 3.18
CA SER A 55 -32.86 6.96 2.65
C SER A 55 -31.39 7.30 2.90
N LYS A 56 -31.12 8.52 3.39
CA LYS A 56 -29.77 9.02 3.68
C LYS A 56 -29.56 9.18 5.18
N SER A 57 -28.30 9.06 5.62
CA SER A 57 -27.92 9.36 6.99
C SER A 57 -28.27 10.81 7.36
N SER A 58 -28.68 11.00 8.59
CA SER A 58 -28.88 12.35 9.12
C SER A 58 -27.56 13.07 9.45
N TYR A 59 -26.43 12.37 9.41
CA TYR A 59 -25.14 12.98 9.75
C TYR A 59 -24.81 14.18 8.86
N ASN A 60 -25.18 14.12 7.58
CA ASN A 60 -24.97 15.21 6.61
C ASN A 60 -26.02 16.33 6.67
N GLN A 61 -27.01 16.22 7.55
CA GLN A 61 -28.00 17.29 7.78
C GLN A 61 -27.44 18.29 8.80
N SER A 62 -27.92 19.54 8.73
CA SER A 62 -27.58 20.55 9.73
C SER A 62 -27.99 20.09 11.13
N GLY A 63 -27.06 20.04 12.06
CA GLY A 63 -27.26 19.54 13.43
C GLY A 63 -27.38 18.03 13.51
N HIS A 64 -27.09 17.28 12.45
CA HIS A 64 -27.06 15.81 12.38
C HIS A 64 -28.43 15.14 12.66
N TYR A 65 -29.53 15.80 12.28
CA TYR A 65 -30.89 15.24 12.38
C TYR A 65 -31.76 15.76 11.23
N TYR A 66 -32.83 15.05 10.92
CA TYR A 66 -33.93 15.52 10.10
C TYR A 66 -34.94 16.24 11.01
N PRO A 67 -35.23 17.54 10.78
CA PRO A 67 -36.24 18.22 11.58
C PRO A 67 -37.62 17.66 11.27
N VAL A 68 -38.38 17.40 12.33
CA VAL A 68 -39.78 16.98 12.26
C VAL A 68 -40.62 18.17 12.63
N LYS A 69 -41.63 18.50 11.80
CA LYS A 69 -42.64 19.51 12.11
C LYS A 69 -44.00 18.83 12.25
N VAL A 70 -44.66 19.05 13.37
CA VAL A 70 -46.02 18.53 13.61
C VAL A 70 -47.00 19.72 13.62
N THR A 71 -48.11 19.56 12.93
CA THR A 71 -49.21 20.54 12.86
C THR A 71 -50.52 19.85 13.23
N ALA A 72 -51.23 20.39 14.20
CA ALA A 72 -52.58 19.97 14.54
C ALA A 72 -53.58 21.08 14.18
N THR A 73 -54.72 20.71 13.58
CA THR A 73 -55.75 21.65 13.15
C THR A 73 -57.11 21.13 13.70
N ASP A 74 -57.91 22.06 14.25
CA ASP A 74 -59.27 21.77 14.75
C ASP A 74 -60.34 21.91 13.66
N ASP A 75 -61.58 21.62 14.00
CA ASP A 75 -62.71 21.72 13.07
C ASP A 75 -63.07 23.17 12.66
N ALA A 76 -62.62 24.19 13.42
CA ALA A 76 -62.75 25.58 13.09
C ALA A 76 -61.65 26.08 12.16
N GLY A 77 -60.61 25.30 11.94
CA GLY A 77 -59.45 25.65 11.11
C GLY A 77 -58.31 26.31 11.87
N ASN A 78 -58.38 26.39 13.21
CA ASN A 78 -57.22 26.88 14.00
C ASN A 78 -56.15 25.84 13.99
N SER A 79 -54.88 26.30 13.85
CA SER A 79 -53.72 25.40 13.77
C SER A 79 -52.64 25.76 14.76
N THR A 80 -52.00 24.74 15.30
CA THR A 80 -50.76 24.90 16.06
C THR A 80 -49.65 24.02 15.47
N SER A 81 -48.42 24.50 15.46
CA SER A 81 -47.28 23.76 14.95
C SER A 81 -46.16 23.74 15.97
N LYS A 82 -45.41 22.63 16.01
CA LYS A 82 -44.19 22.47 16.77
C LYS A 82 -43.12 21.85 15.86
N ASP A 83 -41.88 22.26 16.03
CA ASP A 83 -40.74 21.76 15.26
C ASP A 83 -39.47 21.60 16.13
N ALA A 84 -38.35 21.28 15.52
CA ALA A 84 -37.10 21.03 16.20
C ALA A 84 -36.51 22.24 16.95
N SER A 85 -37.08 23.44 16.77
CA SER A 85 -36.69 24.67 17.48
C SER A 85 -37.53 24.96 18.74
N ASP A 86 -38.63 24.20 18.96
CA ASP A 86 -39.52 24.36 20.11
C ASP A 86 -38.74 24.13 21.42
N SER A 87 -38.90 25.03 22.39
CA SER A 87 -38.17 24.99 23.66
C SER A 87 -38.48 23.76 24.53
N THR A 88 -39.64 23.15 24.36
CA THR A 88 -40.10 22.03 25.17
C THR A 88 -40.01 20.70 24.41
N LEU A 89 -40.43 20.68 23.14
CA LEU A 89 -40.57 19.48 22.34
C LEU A 89 -39.47 19.31 21.29
N GLY A 90 -38.65 20.33 21.08
CA GLY A 90 -37.67 20.36 19.96
C GLY A 90 -36.73 19.17 19.93
N SER A 91 -36.28 18.66 21.07
CA SER A 91 -35.44 17.47 21.13
C SER A 91 -36.15 16.20 20.64
N SER A 92 -37.46 16.09 20.91
CA SER A 92 -38.29 14.96 20.43
C SER A 92 -38.67 15.06 18.95
N LEU A 93 -38.45 16.23 18.34
CA LEU A 93 -38.73 16.51 16.95
C LEU A 93 -37.46 16.49 16.06
N ARG A 94 -36.41 15.82 16.52
CA ARG A 94 -35.13 15.58 15.82
C ARG A 94 -35.00 14.10 15.48
N LEU A 95 -35.31 13.73 14.22
CA LEU A 95 -35.18 12.37 13.77
C LEU A 95 -33.73 12.07 13.38
N THR A 96 -33.10 11.14 14.09
CA THR A 96 -31.80 10.60 13.71
C THR A 96 -31.97 9.38 12.82
N VAL A 97 -31.37 9.39 11.65
CA VAL A 97 -31.34 8.29 10.69
C VAL A 97 -29.90 7.86 10.51
N LYS A 98 -29.64 6.58 10.62
CA LYS A 98 -28.33 5.98 10.42
C LYS A 98 -28.31 5.08 9.20
N GLU A 99 -27.24 5.16 8.43
CA GLU A 99 -26.97 4.17 7.40
C GLU A 99 -26.38 2.88 7.98
N LYS A 100 -26.19 1.88 7.10
CA LYS A 100 -25.63 0.57 7.43
C LYS A 100 -24.44 0.19 6.53
N VAL A 101 -24.04 1.07 5.62
CA VAL A 101 -22.95 0.82 4.68
C VAL A 101 -21.65 1.30 5.30
N ALA A 102 -20.69 0.43 5.41
CA ALA A 102 -19.39 0.76 5.97
C ALA A 102 -18.48 1.44 4.92
N PRO A 103 -17.49 2.26 5.34
CA PRO A 103 -16.53 2.86 4.43
C PRO A 103 -15.66 1.81 3.74
N VAL A 104 -15.14 2.16 2.56
CA VAL A 104 -14.26 1.32 1.75
C VAL A 104 -12.82 1.78 1.92
N ILE A 105 -11.91 0.84 2.20
CA ILE A 105 -10.47 1.07 2.29
C ILE A 105 -9.80 0.50 1.05
N ALA A 106 -8.97 1.30 0.36
CA ALA A 106 -8.19 0.88 -0.78
C ALA A 106 -6.69 1.22 -0.58
N ILE A 107 -5.84 0.20 -0.56
CA ILE A 107 -4.39 0.37 -0.45
C ILE A 107 -3.86 0.84 -1.80
N VAL A 108 -3.02 1.89 -1.80
CA VAL A 108 -2.39 2.46 -2.98
C VAL A 108 -0.92 2.02 -3.07
N SER A 109 -0.19 2.11 -1.96
CA SER A 109 1.23 1.73 -1.89
C SER A 109 1.62 1.40 -0.43
N PRO A 110 2.48 0.41 -0.23
CA PRO A 110 2.98 -0.58 -1.19
C PRO A 110 1.89 -1.55 -1.62
N THR A 111 1.98 -2.07 -2.85
CA THR A 111 1.05 -3.08 -3.36
C THR A 111 1.42 -4.48 -2.84
N ALA A 112 0.47 -5.41 -2.89
CA ALA A 112 0.68 -6.78 -2.43
C ALA A 112 1.88 -7.43 -3.11
N GLY A 113 2.80 -7.98 -2.31
CA GLY A 113 4.01 -8.67 -2.77
C GLY A 113 5.09 -7.76 -3.37
N SER A 114 4.91 -6.43 -3.39
CA SER A 114 5.93 -5.50 -3.89
C SER A 114 7.13 -5.42 -2.95
N PHE A 115 8.26 -4.94 -3.48
CA PHE A 115 9.47 -4.66 -2.72
C PHE A 115 9.63 -3.15 -2.48
N SER A 116 10.20 -2.80 -1.32
CA SER A 116 10.70 -1.46 -1.01
C SER A 116 12.20 -1.56 -0.73
N THR A 117 12.99 -0.76 -1.42
CA THR A 117 14.42 -0.60 -1.13
C THR A 117 14.69 0.45 -0.04
N ASN A 118 13.64 1.06 0.46
CA ASN A 118 13.66 2.00 1.58
C ASN A 118 13.12 1.31 2.83
N SER A 119 13.88 1.28 3.91
CA SER A 119 13.47 0.74 5.21
C SER A 119 12.38 1.54 5.91
N LYS A 120 12.07 2.76 5.44
CA LYS A 120 10.96 3.60 5.90
C LYS A 120 10.03 3.95 4.73
N PRO A 121 9.32 2.96 4.15
CA PRO A 121 8.45 3.22 3.01
C PRO A 121 7.26 4.08 3.43
N THR A 122 6.85 5.00 2.55
CA THR A 122 5.59 5.72 2.72
C THR A 122 4.43 4.81 2.32
N ILE A 123 3.54 4.54 3.27
CA ILE A 123 2.33 3.76 3.06
C ILE A 123 1.21 4.72 2.70
N THR A 124 0.50 4.46 1.60
CA THR A 124 -0.58 5.31 1.08
C THR A 124 -1.83 4.47 0.87
N TRP A 125 -2.97 4.96 1.33
CA TRP A 125 -4.28 4.33 1.12
C TRP A 125 -5.38 5.38 1.02
N LYS A 126 -6.55 4.98 0.55
CA LYS A 126 -7.76 5.80 0.51
C LYS A 126 -8.83 5.16 1.38
N VAL A 127 -9.61 6.01 2.02
CA VAL A 127 -10.82 5.62 2.75
C VAL A 127 -11.94 6.49 2.23
N THR A 128 -13.03 5.88 1.75
CA THR A 128 -14.17 6.60 1.18
C THR A 128 -15.49 6.06 1.71
N ASP A 129 -16.43 6.94 1.87
CA ASP A 129 -17.81 6.66 2.25
C ASP A 129 -18.76 7.56 1.46
N ALA A 130 -19.90 7.02 1.05
CA ALA A 130 -20.81 7.70 0.13
C ALA A 130 -21.99 8.40 0.83
N ASP A 131 -22.20 8.16 2.12
CA ASP A 131 -23.37 8.71 2.85
C ASP A 131 -22.96 9.46 4.13
N SER A 132 -22.76 8.80 5.26
CA SER A 132 -22.44 9.50 6.52
C SER A 132 -21.07 10.14 6.52
N GLY A 133 -20.18 9.67 5.66
CA GLY A 133 -18.82 10.14 5.53
C GLY A 133 -17.85 9.42 6.47
N VAL A 134 -16.57 9.43 6.11
CA VAL A 134 -15.51 8.79 6.90
C VAL A 134 -15.22 9.61 8.16
N ASN A 135 -15.23 8.97 9.33
CA ASN A 135 -14.77 9.58 10.56
C ASN A 135 -13.23 9.54 10.64
N PRO A 136 -12.52 10.67 10.44
CA PRO A 136 -11.07 10.69 10.36
C PRO A 136 -10.36 10.31 11.68
N ALA A 137 -11.07 10.40 12.81
CA ALA A 137 -10.53 10.01 14.12
C ALA A 137 -10.36 8.49 14.26
N THR A 138 -11.10 7.69 13.48
CA THR A 138 -11.09 6.23 13.53
C THR A 138 -10.06 5.62 12.59
N ILE A 139 -9.55 6.39 11.63
CA ILE A 139 -8.55 5.92 10.66
C ILE A 139 -7.29 5.48 11.38
N GLY A 140 -6.90 4.23 11.15
CA GLY A 140 -5.73 3.64 11.79
C GLY A 140 -4.98 2.69 10.89
N ILE A 141 -3.70 2.50 11.22
CA ILE A 141 -2.78 1.56 10.59
C ILE A 141 -2.08 0.75 11.66
N THR A 142 -1.93 -0.54 11.41
CA THR A 142 -1.09 -1.45 12.20
C THR A 142 -0.07 -2.08 11.27
N LEU A 143 1.22 -1.97 11.62
CA LEU A 143 2.31 -2.67 10.96
C LEU A 143 2.66 -3.93 11.74
N ASP A 144 2.69 -5.05 11.04
CA ASP A 144 2.96 -6.37 11.60
C ASP A 144 2.06 -6.68 12.80
N SER A 145 2.64 -7.03 13.95
CA SER A 145 1.96 -7.24 15.23
C SER A 145 2.09 -6.02 16.17
N GLY A 146 2.50 -4.87 15.64
CA GLY A 146 2.72 -3.66 16.43
C GLY A 146 1.44 -3.01 16.95
N THR A 147 1.60 -1.90 17.65
CA THR A 147 0.47 -1.09 18.14
C THR A 147 -0.18 -0.34 16.98
N LYS A 148 -1.51 -0.26 17.01
CA LYS A 148 -2.28 0.55 16.06
C LYS A 148 -1.91 2.04 16.19
N VAL A 149 -1.54 2.64 15.08
CA VAL A 149 -1.24 4.06 14.95
C VAL A 149 -2.50 4.79 14.47
N THR A 150 -2.81 5.92 15.11
CA THR A 150 -3.97 6.79 14.79
C THR A 150 -3.57 8.26 14.95
N GLY A 151 -4.51 9.18 14.74
CA GLY A 151 -4.31 10.60 15.02
C GLY A 151 -3.40 11.30 14.02
N ASP A 152 -2.55 12.21 14.52
CA ASP A 152 -1.72 13.12 13.70
C ASP A 152 -0.50 12.44 13.09
N ALA A 153 -0.16 11.23 13.54
CA ALA A 153 0.88 10.43 12.91
C ALA A 153 0.50 9.98 11.47
N ILE A 154 -0.80 10.02 11.15
CA ILE A 154 -1.33 9.73 9.81
C ILE A 154 -1.72 11.07 9.17
N THR A 155 -1.05 11.43 8.08
CA THR A 155 -1.47 12.58 7.26
C THR A 155 -2.73 12.21 6.50
N LYS A 156 -3.77 13.03 6.59
CA LYS A 156 -5.08 12.84 5.97
C LYS A 156 -5.36 14.01 5.03
N THR A 157 -5.38 13.77 3.74
CA THR A 157 -5.73 14.76 2.72
C THR A 157 -7.14 14.48 2.24
N ALA A 158 -8.03 15.47 2.32
CA ALA A 158 -9.41 15.33 1.87
C ALA A 158 -9.46 15.05 0.36
N ILE A 159 -10.30 14.10 -0.02
CA ILE A 159 -10.66 13.75 -1.40
C ILE A 159 -12.19 13.67 -1.51
N THR A 160 -12.71 13.52 -2.71
CA THR A 160 -14.16 13.30 -2.88
C THR A 160 -14.60 12.04 -2.14
N GLY A 161 -15.54 12.21 -1.20
CA GLY A 161 -16.12 11.14 -0.40
C GLY A 161 -15.22 10.60 0.72
N GLY A 162 -14.10 11.25 1.08
CA GLY A 162 -13.26 10.76 2.18
C GLY A 162 -11.86 11.33 2.23
N TYR A 163 -10.87 10.45 2.47
CA TYR A 163 -9.48 10.85 2.68
C TYR A 163 -8.50 9.95 1.92
N GLN A 164 -7.46 10.57 1.37
CA GLN A 164 -6.21 9.92 1.06
C GLN A 164 -5.29 10.05 2.28
N CYS A 165 -4.80 8.91 2.76
CA CYS A 165 -3.99 8.83 3.96
C CYS A 165 -2.56 8.42 3.62
N THR A 166 -1.59 8.97 4.36
CA THR A 166 -0.19 8.57 4.27
C THR A 166 0.40 8.37 5.65
N TYR A 167 1.26 7.37 5.77
CA TYR A 167 2.02 7.07 6.98
C TYR A 167 3.43 6.61 6.61
N THR A 168 4.43 7.11 7.33
CA THR A 168 5.82 6.65 7.22
C THR A 168 6.28 6.14 8.58
N PRO A 169 6.78 4.91 8.69
CA PRO A 169 7.23 4.35 9.97
C PRO A 169 8.31 5.22 10.63
N ALA A 170 8.16 5.50 11.92
CA ALA A 170 9.13 6.28 12.68
C ALA A 170 10.48 5.54 12.79
N THR A 171 10.43 4.22 13.00
CA THR A 171 11.59 3.33 13.02
C THR A 171 11.74 2.62 11.67
N ALA A 172 13.00 2.34 11.28
CA ALA A 172 13.28 1.54 10.10
C ALA A 172 12.71 0.12 10.27
N LEU A 173 12.06 -0.38 9.23
CA LEU A 173 11.66 -1.77 9.13
C LEU A 173 12.89 -2.62 8.80
N SER A 174 12.95 -3.85 9.30
CA SER A 174 13.99 -4.82 8.93
C SER A 174 13.79 -5.30 7.50
N ASP A 175 14.82 -5.87 6.90
CA ASP A 175 14.62 -6.62 5.66
C ASP A 175 13.75 -7.85 5.92
N GLY A 176 12.82 -8.12 5.01
CA GLY A 176 11.85 -9.20 5.13
C GLY A 176 10.42 -8.81 4.80
N SER A 177 9.49 -9.67 5.16
CA SER A 177 8.05 -9.48 4.91
C SER A 177 7.39 -8.67 6.01
N HIS A 178 6.61 -7.67 5.62
CA HIS A 178 5.82 -6.82 6.52
C HIS A 178 4.35 -6.83 6.13
N THR A 179 3.49 -6.76 7.14
CA THR A 179 2.04 -6.76 6.98
C THR A 179 1.47 -5.39 7.37
N ILE A 180 0.62 -4.85 6.52
CA ILE A 180 -0.19 -3.65 6.80
C ILE A 180 -1.60 -4.11 7.09
N LYS A 181 -2.21 -3.59 8.18
CA LYS A 181 -3.64 -3.69 8.47
C LYS A 181 -4.20 -2.30 8.64
N LEU A 182 -5.32 -2.02 7.97
CA LEU A 182 -5.97 -0.71 7.95
C LEU A 182 -7.39 -0.81 8.49
N ASP A 183 -7.77 0.16 9.30
CA ASP A 183 -9.09 0.27 9.92
C ASP A 183 -9.64 1.69 9.72
N ALA A 184 -10.96 1.79 9.61
CA ALA A 184 -11.70 3.03 9.63
C ALA A 184 -13.17 2.76 9.96
N SER A 185 -13.90 3.78 10.39
CA SER A 185 -15.36 3.77 10.51
C SER A 185 -15.92 5.07 9.95
N ASP A 186 -17.20 5.05 9.60
CA ASP A 186 -17.94 6.24 9.26
C ASP A 186 -18.43 6.97 10.52
N TYR A 187 -19.18 8.07 10.31
CA TYR A 187 -19.74 8.82 11.42
C TYR A 187 -20.98 8.17 12.06
N ASP A 188 -21.64 7.22 11.38
CA ASP A 188 -22.74 6.42 11.94
C ASP A 188 -22.26 5.21 12.74
N GLY A 189 -20.95 4.94 12.73
CA GLY A 189 -20.29 3.90 13.49
C GLY A 189 -20.16 2.56 12.77
N ASN A 190 -20.41 2.51 11.45
CA ASN A 190 -20.15 1.29 10.67
C ASN A 190 -18.65 1.15 10.43
N ALA A 191 -18.08 0.04 10.85
CA ALA A 191 -16.66 -0.24 10.68
C ALA A 191 -16.38 -0.82 9.29
N ALA A 192 -15.36 -0.29 8.61
CA ALA A 192 -14.86 -0.88 7.37
C ALA A 192 -14.38 -2.32 7.61
N ALA A 193 -14.54 -3.18 6.61
CA ALA A 193 -13.84 -4.45 6.60
C ALA A 193 -12.33 -4.19 6.67
N THR A 194 -11.63 -4.88 7.58
CA THR A 194 -10.17 -4.75 7.70
C THR A 194 -9.50 -5.05 6.37
N ASN A 195 -8.79 -4.08 5.80
CA ASN A 195 -8.00 -4.28 4.61
C ASN A 195 -6.55 -4.56 5.02
N SER A 196 -5.99 -5.65 4.51
CA SER A 196 -4.64 -6.10 4.86
C SER A 196 -3.87 -6.45 3.61
N THR A 197 -2.58 -6.10 3.59
CA THR A 197 -1.64 -6.48 2.54
C THR A 197 -0.27 -6.76 3.12
N THR A 198 0.54 -7.52 2.36
CA THR A 198 1.94 -7.78 2.68
C THR A 198 2.83 -7.21 1.59
N PHE A 199 3.97 -6.68 1.98
CA PHE A 199 5.06 -6.24 1.10
C PHE A 199 6.39 -6.66 1.72
N LYS A 200 7.48 -6.50 0.97
CA LYS A 200 8.83 -6.80 1.48
C LYS A 200 9.68 -5.54 1.51
N VAL A 201 10.51 -5.44 2.54
CA VAL A 201 11.64 -4.49 2.57
C VAL A 201 12.90 -5.26 2.24
N ASP A 202 13.72 -4.70 1.35
CA ASP A 202 15.02 -5.24 1.02
C ASP A 202 16.01 -4.10 0.74
N THR A 203 16.92 -3.92 1.67
CA THR A 203 17.92 -2.84 1.64
C THR A 203 19.33 -3.35 1.27
N VAL A 204 19.51 -4.65 1.14
CA VAL A 204 20.80 -5.30 0.90
C VAL A 204 20.88 -5.78 -0.55
N PRO A 205 21.96 -5.45 -1.31
CA PRO A 205 22.15 -6.00 -2.63
C PRO A 205 22.54 -7.49 -2.58
N PRO A 206 22.31 -8.25 -3.67
CA PRO A 206 22.64 -9.67 -3.72
C PRO A 206 24.15 -9.93 -3.57
N ILE A 207 24.48 -11.05 -2.97
CA ILE A 207 25.86 -11.54 -2.93
C ILE A 207 26.22 -12.07 -4.32
N LEU A 208 27.41 -11.70 -4.83
CA LEU A 208 27.95 -12.20 -6.11
C LEU A 208 29.40 -12.61 -5.93
N THR A 209 29.70 -13.88 -6.21
CA THR A 209 31.07 -14.41 -6.14
C THR A 209 31.43 -15.07 -7.48
N LEU A 210 32.60 -14.73 -8.02
CA LEU A 210 33.16 -15.36 -9.20
C LEU A 210 34.27 -16.33 -8.81
N SER A 211 34.13 -17.58 -9.20
CA SER A 211 35.14 -18.64 -9.04
C SER A 211 36.07 -18.75 -10.25
N SER A 212 35.60 -18.31 -11.43
CA SER A 212 36.40 -18.29 -12.68
C SER A 212 35.89 -17.18 -13.60
N PRO A 213 36.80 -16.53 -14.40
CA PRO A 213 38.27 -16.63 -14.33
C PRO A 213 38.83 -15.92 -13.09
N ALA A 214 40.08 -16.23 -12.77
CA ALA A 214 40.82 -15.42 -11.82
C ALA A 214 41.01 -14.00 -12.41
N ASP A 215 41.04 -12.99 -11.53
CA ASP A 215 41.36 -11.62 -12.00
C ASP A 215 42.80 -11.52 -12.48
N LYS A 216 43.02 -10.77 -13.57
CA LYS A 216 44.32 -10.60 -14.22
C LYS A 216 44.92 -11.89 -14.76
N LEU A 217 44.10 -12.89 -15.08
CA LEU A 217 44.54 -14.11 -15.74
C LEU A 217 45.19 -13.76 -17.10
N ILE A 218 46.34 -14.35 -17.38
CA ILE A 218 46.98 -14.37 -18.71
C ILE A 218 46.80 -15.80 -19.27
N THR A 219 46.34 -15.93 -20.48
CA THR A 219 46.05 -17.21 -21.12
C THR A 219 46.34 -17.17 -22.62
N ASN A 220 46.73 -18.30 -23.21
CA ASN A 220 46.82 -18.49 -24.63
C ASN A 220 45.58 -19.13 -25.28
N LYS A 221 44.51 -19.29 -24.49
CA LYS A 221 43.22 -19.90 -24.94
C LYS A 221 42.18 -18.83 -25.08
N SER A 222 41.55 -18.71 -26.26
CA SER A 222 40.47 -17.78 -26.50
C SER A 222 39.16 -18.17 -25.76
N ALA A 223 38.93 -19.47 -25.51
CA ALA A 223 37.80 -19.93 -24.73
C ALA A 223 38.02 -19.61 -23.23
N CYS A 224 37.02 -18.91 -22.64
CA CYS A 224 37.04 -18.54 -21.25
C CYS A 224 35.65 -18.81 -20.63
N THR A 225 35.59 -19.66 -19.61
CA THR A 225 34.36 -19.96 -18.90
C THR A 225 34.27 -19.10 -17.64
N VAL A 226 33.22 -18.27 -17.57
CA VAL A 226 32.84 -17.55 -16.35
C VAL A 226 31.99 -18.47 -15.48
N LYS A 227 32.39 -18.64 -14.23
CA LYS A 227 31.63 -19.40 -13.20
C LYS A 227 31.52 -18.59 -11.94
N GLY A 228 30.36 -18.70 -11.29
CA GLY A 228 30.13 -18.01 -10.05
C GLY A 228 28.87 -18.48 -9.33
N THR A 229 28.63 -17.86 -8.20
CA THR A 229 27.41 -18.05 -7.41
C THR A 229 26.84 -16.70 -7.01
N THR A 230 25.53 -16.67 -6.91
CA THR A 230 24.79 -15.51 -6.37
C THR A 230 23.71 -15.98 -5.43
N ASN A 231 23.35 -15.16 -4.46
CA ASN A 231 22.25 -15.43 -3.53
C ASN A 231 21.69 -14.12 -2.98
N ASP A 232 20.41 -14.10 -2.75
CA ASP A 232 19.73 -13.09 -1.94
C ASP A 232 18.70 -13.76 -1.05
N VAL A 233 18.74 -13.47 0.25
CA VAL A 233 17.87 -14.10 1.25
C VAL A 233 16.46 -13.54 1.22
N THR A 234 16.32 -12.24 0.88
CA THR A 234 15.07 -11.49 0.99
C THR A 234 14.33 -11.41 -0.33
N SER A 235 15.04 -11.19 -1.44
CA SER A 235 14.47 -10.86 -2.74
C SER A 235 14.92 -11.77 -3.88
N SER A 236 14.96 -13.07 -3.65
CA SER A 236 15.11 -14.08 -4.72
C SER A 236 13.89 -14.09 -5.67
N PRO A 237 14.07 -14.48 -6.97
CA PRO A 237 15.31 -14.92 -7.59
C PRO A 237 16.21 -13.75 -7.98
N VAL A 238 17.54 -14.01 -7.99
CA VAL A 238 18.55 -13.08 -8.49
C VAL A 238 18.76 -13.33 -9.98
N LYS A 239 18.79 -12.26 -10.77
CA LYS A 239 19.12 -12.29 -12.20
C LYS A 239 20.60 -11.96 -12.39
N VAL A 240 21.28 -12.71 -13.26
CA VAL A 240 22.69 -12.45 -13.58
C VAL A 240 22.82 -12.08 -15.06
N THR A 241 23.59 -11.04 -15.33
CA THR A 241 24.01 -10.66 -16.68
C THR A 241 25.53 -10.60 -16.75
N ILE A 242 26.07 -10.99 -17.91
CA ILE A 242 27.51 -10.98 -18.19
C ILE A 242 27.75 -10.16 -19.46
N LYS A 243 28.71 -9.27 -19.40
CA LYS A 243 29.17 -8.45 -20.52
C LYS A 243 30.67 -8.64 -20.72
N LEU A 244 31.09 -8.90 -21.98
CA LEU A 244 32.49 -8.92 -22.40
C LEU A 244 32.79 -7.63 -23.14
N ASN A 245 33.83 -6.90 -22.66
CA ASN A 245 34.29 -5.63 -23.22
C ASN A 245 33.14 -4.62 -23.38
N SER A 246 33.04 -4.00 -24.56
CA SER A 246 31.96 -3.08 -24.94
C SER A 246 30.72 -3.78 -25.51
N GLY A 247 30.68 -5.13 -25.52
CA GLY A 247 29.55 -5.90 -26.04
C GLY A 247 28.26 -5.71 -25.26
N THR A 248 27.19 -6.36 -25.71
CA THR A 248 25.89 -6.35 -25.01
C THR A 248 25.95 -7.23 -23.78
N ALA A 249 25.30 -6.81 -22.69
CA ALA A 249 25.09 -7.65 -21.53
C ALA A 249 24.08 -8.77 -21.84
N GLU A 250 24.48 -10.02 -21.61
CA GLU A 250 23.65 -11.20 -21.86
C GLU A 250 23.18 -11.80 -20.52
N SER A 251 21.89 -12.18 -20.47
CA SER A 251 21.33 -12.87 -19.30
C SER A 251 21.85 -14.30 -19.22
N VAL A 252 22.12 -14.75 -17.97
CA VAL A 252 22.61 -16.10 -17.68
C VAL A 252 21.60 -16.81 -16.77
N THR A 253 21.35 -18.09 -17.04
CA THR A 253 20.52 -18.92 -16.18
C THR A 253 21.22 -19.16 -14.84
N VAL A 254 20.54 -18.86 -13.75
CA VAL A 254 21.01 -19.14 -12.39
C VAL A 254 20.33 -20.41 -11.90
N GLY A 255 21.09 -21.36 -11.41
CA GLY A 255 20.61 -22.59 -10.82
C GLY A 255 19.89 -22.35 -9.49
N ARG A 256 19.16 -23.36 -9.01
CA ARG A 256 18.46 -23.27 -7.71
C ARG A 256 19.42 -23.12 -6.52
N ASP A 257 20.67 -23.56 -6.68
CA ASP A 257 21.77 -23.42 -5.73
C ASP A 257 22.49 -22.06 -5.86
N GLY A 258 22.00 -21.18 -6.74
CA GLY A 258 22.61 -19.90 -7.03
C GLY A 258 23.79 -19.95 -7.99
N SER A 259 24.19 -21.11 -8.48
CA SER A 259 25.32 -21.26 -9.41
C SER A 259 24.96 -20.76 -10.82
N PHE A 260 25.95 -20.25 -11.54
CA PHE A 260 25.82 -19.90 -12.95
C PHE A 260 27.14 -20.16 -13.69
N THR A 261 27.01 -20.36 -15.00
CA THR A 261 28.15 -20.54 -15.91
C THR A 261 27.85 -19.94 -17.28
N LYS A 262 28.89 -19.38 -17.93
CA LYS A 262 28.80 -18.83 -19.28
C LYS A 262 30.15 -18.93 -19.96
N ASP A 263 30.16 -19.47 -21.18
CA ASP A 263 31.34 -19.49 -22.02
C ASP A 263 31.42 -18.20 -22.82
N LEU A 264 32.62 -17.65 -22.91
CA LEU A 264 32.98 -16.44 -23.65
C LEU A 264 34.15 -16.73 -24.59
N THR A 265 34.23 -15.97 -25.69
CA THR A 265 35.37 -15.99 -26.58
C THR A 265 36.13 -14.68 -26.44
N LEU A 266 37.36 -14.73 -25.91
CA LEU A 266 38.23 -13.59 -25.71
C LEU A 266 38.80 -13.07 -27.04
N ALA A 267 38.94 -11.75 -27.14
CA ALA A 267 39.73 -11.12 -28.20
C ALA A 267 41.19 -11.07 -27.75
N ASN A 268 42.11 -11.04 -28.73
CA ASN A 268 43.54 -10.91 -28.45
C ASN A 268 43.81 -9.61 -27.63
N GLY A 269 44.68 -9.66 -26.65
CA GLY A 269 44.95 -8.59 -25.69
C GLY A 269 44.05 -8.60 -24.48
N THR A 270 43.85 -7.44 -23.85
CA THR A 270 43.14 -7.30 -22.61
C THR A 270 41.61 -7.35 -22.82
N ASN A 271 40.94 -8.22 -22.10
CA ASN A 271 39.48 -8.36 -22.06
C ASN A 271 38.96 -7.99 -20.67
N THR A 272 37.83 -7.28 -20.64
CA THR A 272 37.10 -6.94 -19.41
C THR A 272 35.78 -7.70 -19.36
N ILE A 273 35.61 -8.52 -18.33
CA ILE A 273 34.37 -9.27 -18.07
C ILE A 273 33.66 -8.59 -16.94
N THR A 274 32.44 -8.08 -17.19
CA THR A 274 31.60 -7.45 -16.16
C THR A 274 30.41 -8.36 -15.89
N VAL A 275 30.23 -8.77 -14.64
CA VAL A 275 29.12 -9.61 -14.17
C VAL A 275 28.28 -8.78 -13.20
N VAL A 276 26.98 -8.71 -13.45
CA VAL A 276 26.02 -7.99 -12.60
C VAL A 276 24.97 -8.97 -12.12
N ALA A 277 24.80 -9.05 -10.80
CA ALA A 277 23.69 -9.74 -10.17
C ALA A 277 22.68 -8.70 -9.71
N THR A 278 21.39 -8.89 -10.06
CA THR A 278 20.28 -8.00 -9.67
C THR A 278 19.20 -8.83 -9.03
N ASP A 279 18.78 -8.44 -7.82
CA ASP A 279 17.71 -9.09 -7.08
C ASP A 279 16.30 -8.67 -7.57
N SER A 280 15.26 -9.23 -6.95
CA SER A 280 13.87 -8.92 -7.27
C SER A 280 13.41 -7.54 -6.73
N ALA A 281 14.16 -6.93 -5.81
CA ALA A 281 13.94 -5.56 -5.33
C ALA A 281 14.60 -4.50 -6.24
N GLY A 282 15.45 -4.94 -7.20
CA GLY A 282 16.16 -4.08 -8.15
C GLY A 282 17.53 -3.61 -7.67
N LYS A 283 18.04 -4.12 -6.55
CA LYS A 283 19.41 -3.85 -6.09
C LYS A 283 20.41 -4.72 -6.83
N SER A 284 21.64 -4.23 -6.98
CA SER A 284 22.65 -4.91 -7.82
C SER A 284 24.02 -4.93 -7.19
N THR A 285 24.72 -6.04 -7.41
CA THR A 285 26.16 -6.18 -7.15
C THR A 285 26.89 -6.42 -8.47
N THR A 286 28.00 -5.74 -8.67
CA THR A 286 28.82 -5.85 -9.88
C THR A 286 30.22 -6.34 -9.52
N VAL A 287 30.71 -7.36 -10.26
CA VAL A 287 32.09 -7.84 -10.19
C VAL A 287 32.70 -7.78 -11.57
N THR A 288 33.91 -7.22 -11.65
CA THR A 288 34.70 -7.12 -12.91
C THR A 288 35.93 -7.98 -12.80
N ARG A 289 36.31 -8.66 -13.90
CA ARG A 289 37.55 -9.40 -14.07
C ARG A 289 38.27 -8.93 -15.33
N THR A 290 39.56 -8.88 -15.27
CA THR A 290 40.45 -8.64 -16.43
C THR A 290 41.13 -9.94 -16.83
N VAL A 291 41.11 -10.26 -18.11
CA VAL A 291 41.76 -11.45 -18.68
C VAL A 291 42.55 -11.01 -19.92
N THR A 292 43.84 -11.34 -19.99
CA THR A 292 44.67 -11.05 -21.17
C THR A 292 44.82 -12.34 -21.99
N LEU A 293 44.32 -12.30 -23.22
CA LEU A 293 44.61 -13.34 -24.21
C LEU A 293 45.93 -12.95 -24.93
N ASP A 294 46.93 -13.79 -24.79
CA ASP A 294 48.19 -13.67 -25.49
C ASP A 294 48.44 -14.97 -26.31
N THR A 295 48.39 -14.85 -27.62
CA THR A 295 48.61 -15.96 -28.55
C THR A 295 49.97 -15.86 -29.22
N GLY A 296 50.76 -14.85 -28.89
CA GLY A 296 52.13 -14.69 -29.37
C GLY A 296 53.05 -15.80 -28.85
N ALA A 297 53.92 -16.27 -29.68
CA ALA A 297 54.99 -17.12 -29.22
C ALA A 297 56.29 -16.30 -29.09
N PRO A 298 57.07 -16.51 -28.04
CA PRO A 298 58.33 -15.81 -27.91
C PRO A 298 59.26 -16.11 -29.10
N ILE A 299 60.02 -15.10 -29.55
CA ILE A 299 60.97 -15.19 -30.68
C ILE A 299 62.37 -15.29 -30.13
N ILE A 300 63.09 -16.33 -30.54
CA ILE A 300 64.51 -16.47 -30.29
C ILE A 300 65.25 -15.62 -31.32
N LYS A 301 65.85 -14.52 -30.90
CA LYS A 301 66.57 -13.59 -31.73
C LYS A 301 68.00 -14.01 -32.03
N SER A 302 68.70 -14.55 -31.05
CA SER A 302 70.09 -14.98 -31.21
C SER A 302 70.42 -16.10 -30.23
N VAL A 303 71.36 -16.94 -30.69
CA VAL A 303 71.98 -18.00 -29.86
C VAL A 303 73.48 -17.90 -30.08
N THR A 304 74.23 -17.81 -29.01
CA THR A 304 75.71 -17.82 -29.07
C THR A 304 76.28 -18.91 -28.15
N LEU A 305 77.31 -19.55 -28.63
CA LEU A 305 78.03 -20.58 -27.88
C LEU A 305 79.42 -20.09 -27.68
N THR A 306 79.91 -19.98 -26.41
CA THR A 306 81.23 -19.41 -26.11
C THR A 306 82.01 -20.24 -25.08
N PRO A 307 83.20 -20.72 -25.39
CA PRO A 307 83.89 -20.69 -26.70
C PRO A 307 83.26 -21.69 -27.71
N ASN A 308 83.37 -21.38 -29.00
CA ASN A 308 83.04 -22.29 -30.09
C ASN A 308 84.11 -22.15 -31.20
N PRO A 309 84.92 -23.17 -31.45
CA PRO A 309 84.88 -24.52 -30.90
C PRO A 309 85.32 -24.62 -29.42
N VAL A 310 84.89 -25.70 -28.72
CA VAL A 310 85.32 -26.04 -27.35
C VAL A 310 85.92 -27.42 -27.35
N ASP A 311 86.98 -27.64 -26.53
CA ASP A 311 87.64 -28.91 -26.40
C ASP A 311 86.76 -30.01 -25.73
N CYS A 312 86.97 -31.26 -26.12
CA CYS A 312 86.22 -32.38 -25.58
C CYS A 312 86.33 -32.43 -24.03
N GLY A 313 85.18 -32.51 -23.39
CA GLY A 313 85.03 -32.55 -21.92
C GLY A 313 85.14 -31.19 -21.21
N LYS A 314 85.30 -30.07 -21.95
CA LYS A 314 85.27 -28.72 -21.39
C LYS A 314 83.88 -28.09 -21.42
N THR A 315 83.71 -27.08 -20.61
CA THR A 315 82.43 -26.36 -20.51
C THR A 315 82.41 -25.15 -21.47
N PHE A 316 81.17 -24.84 -21.95
CA PHE A 316 80.92 -23.64 -22.70
C PHE A 316 79.62 -22.95 -22.22
N VAL A 317 79.42 -21.74 -22.52
CA VAL A 317 78.27 -20.93 -22.20
C VAL A 317 77.35 -20.91 -23.44
N ILE A 318 76.03 -21.20 -23.23
CA ILE A 318 75.02 -20.94 -24.21
C ILE A 318 74.29 -19.67 -23.77
N SER A 319 74.26 -18.67 -24.62
CA SER A 319 73.51 -17.41 -24.39
C SER A 319 72.41 -17.32 -25.46
N VAL A 320 71.16 -17.09 -25.02
CA VAL A 320 70.00 -16.97 -25.87
C VAL A 320 69.29 -15.64 -25.63
N GLU A 321 69.11 -14.84 -26.66
CA GLU A 321 68.29 -13.62 -26.63
C GLU A 321 66.90 -13.98 -27.11
N VAL A 322 65.88 -13.71 -26.27
CA VAL A 322 64.47 -13.98 -26.52
C VAL A 322 63.67 -12.70 -26.34
N THR A 323 62.69 -12.48 -27.19
CA THR A 323 61.65 -11.43 -27.04
C THR A 323 60.30 -12.03 -27.18
N ASP A 324 59.38 -11.42 -26.50
CA ASP A 324 57.96 -11.73 -26.56
C ASP A 324 57.17 -10.46 -26.90
#